data_e0ab19dab426bd9b584aa07c80774f9a
#
_entry.id   e0ab19dab426bd9b584aa07c80774f9a
#
_cell.length_a   1.000
_cell.length_b   1.000
_cell.length_c   1.000
_cell.angle_alpha   90.00
_cell.angle_beta   90.00
_cell.angle_gamma   90.00
#
_symmetry.space_group_name_H-M   'P 1'
#
loop_
_entity.id
_entity.type
_entity.pdbx_description
1 polymer ?
#
loop_
_entity_poly.entity_id
_entity_poly.type
_entity_poly.pdbx_seq_one_letter_code
_entity_poly.pdbx_strand_id
1 'polypeptide(L)'
;MIEGVRDIEESTLRTVQGLLRTLMEKGVVNALLVPMTLPSDSVAPMLVTDAAALEQADPLAPVLPINGARAASQLTMTSHKEKLGMVLRSCEIRALVELVKFQQVKLDNALIIGIDCLGTYPVTGWQAAGSKQQVVDGLLVGAVTGELQPFDGMEFRAACQMCEQPLPEGDHVALTIGLVGVETGQVYLKARDDVAQALGLTANGTPAARAAAAETLISARSQARDAAFAEYRERVHSMDSLLQEFSTCIRCHNCMTNCPICYCRECIFRTPTFEHESQLFYQWAERKGTVRMLPDTLLFHLTRLNHMVTSCVGCGMCTDVCPVDISVGTVFRAVGERAQVLFDYHPGRSLEEAAPVQEFREDE
;
A
#
# COMPACT_ATOMS: atom_id res chain seq x y z
N MET A 1 20.11 0.10 -15.43
CA MET A 1 18.82 -0.63 -15.47
C MET A 1 18.62 -1.21 -16.86
N ILE A 2 18.32 -2.49 -16.97
CA ILE A 2 18.01 -3.22 -18.21
C ILE A 2 16.49 -3.40 -18.29
N GLU A 3 15.92 -3.12 -19.45
CA GLU A 3 14.48 -3.22 -19.70
C GLU A 3 14.20 -4.24 -20.80
N GLY A 4 13.21 -5.09 -20.57
CA GLY A 4 12.84 -6.12 -21.53
C GLY A 4 11.51 -6.79 -21.24
N VAL A 5 11.00 -7.49 -22.23
CA VAL A 5 9.78 -8.28 -22.18
C VAL A 5 10.12 -9.75 -22.16
N ARG A 6 9.42 -10.52 -21.35
CA ARG A 6 9.54 -11.99 -21.27
C ARG A 6 8.18 -12.62 -21.55
N ASP A 7 8.18 -13.65 -22.38
CA ASP A 7 6.98 -14.45 -22.64
C ASP A 7 6.59 -15.26 -21.41
N ILE A 8 5.30 -15.45 -21.22
CA ILE A 8 4.72 -16.25 -20.14
C ILE A 8 4.88 -17.74 -20.50
N GLU A 9 5.36 -18.54 -19.53
CA GLU A 9 5.57 -19.99 -19.75
C GLU A 9 4.25 -20.78 -19.64
N GLU A 10 3.53 -20.66 -18.52
CA GLU A 10 2.24 -21.32 -18.27
C GLU A 10 1.15 -20.31 -17.94
N SER A 11 1.47 -19.40 -17.02
CA SER A 11 0.63 -18.29 -16.62
C SER A 11 1.48 -17.14 -16.09
N THR A 12 0.89 -15.93 -16.02
CA THR A 12 1.59 -14.76 -15.44
C THR A 12 2.08 -15.05 -14.03
N LEU A 13 1.26 -15.72 -13.22
CA LEU A 13 1.64 -16.08 -11.84
C LEU A 13 2.81 -17.04 -11.81
N ARG A 14 2.80 -18.11 -12.63
CA ARG A 14 3.89 -19.07 -12.70
C ARG A 14 5.18 -18.44 -13.18
N THR A 15 5.11 -17.56 -14.16
CA THR A 15 6.27 -16.80 -14.65
C THR A 15 6.86 -15.94 -13.53
N VAL A 16 6.03 -15.20 -12.77
CA VAL A 16 6.50 -14.40 -11.63
C VAL A 16 7.10 -15.28 -10.54
N GLN A 17 6.48 -16.40 -10.19
CA GLN A 17 7.04 -17.39 -9.23
C GLN A 17 8.40 -17.92 -9.69
N GLY A 18 8.56 -18.22 -10.99
CA GLY A 18 9.82 -18.65 -11.60
C GLY A 18 10.92 -17.60 -11.51
N LEU A 19 10.58 -16.32 -11.76
CA LEU A 19 11.52 -15.20 -11.58
C LEU A 19 12.01 -15.11 -10.13
N LEU A 20 11.10 -15.15 -9.16
CA LEU A 20 11.42 -15.09 -7.74
C LEU A 20 12.27 -16.27 -7.29
N ARG A 21 11.94 -17.48 -7.76
CA ARG A 21 12.73 -18.70 -7.53
C ARG A 21 14.16 -18.55 -8.07
N THR A 22 14.30 -18.06 -9.29
CA THR A 22 15.61 -17.84 -9.92
C THR A 22 16.46 -16.87 -9.09
N LEU A 23 15.89 -15.81 -8.54
CA LEU A 23 16.63 -14.86 -7.68
C LEU A 23 17.16 -15.53 -6.41
N MET A 24 16.42 -16.46 -5.82
CA MET A 24 16.87 -17.23 -4.66
C MET A 24 17.94 -18.26 -5.06
N GLU A 25 17.73 -19.03 -6.10
CA GLU A 25 18.66 -20.07 -6.57
C GLU A 25 19.99 -19.50 -7.04
N LYS A 26 19.98 -18.29 -7.60
CA LYS A 26 21.21 -17.57 -8.01
C LYS A 26 21.89 -16.81 -6.86
N GLY A 27 21.32 -16.84 -5.65
CA GLY A 27 21.87 -16.16 -4.48
C GLY A 27 21.82 -14.62 -4.55
N VAL A 28 20.95 -14.08 -5.41
CA VAL A 28 20.67 -12.64 -5.42
C VAL A 28 19.98 -12.23 -4.11
N VAL A 29 19.07 -13.07 -3.64
CA VAL A 29 18.44 -12.99 -2.31
C VAL A 29 18.48 -14.36 -1.62
N ASN A 30 18.49 -14.35 -0.28
CA ASN A 30 18.45 -15.57 0.54
C ASN A 30 17.05 -15.82 1.13
N ALA A 31 16.27 -14.76 1.23
CA ALA A 31 14.89 -14.80 1.70
C ALA A 31 14.02 -13.81 0.91
N LEU A 32 12.75 -14.09 0.82
CA LEU A 32 11.75 -13.24 0.17
C LEU A 32 10.60 -12.95 1.11
N LEU A 33 10.29 -11.66 1.31
CA LEU A 33 8.99 -11.23 1.81
C LEU A 33 8.05 -11.11 0.61
N VAL A 34 7.05 -11.99 0.54
CA VAL A 34 6.15 -12.09 -0.62
C VAL A 34 4.73 -12.45 -0.16
N PRO A 35 3.66 -11.95 -0.82
CA PRO A 35 2.31 -12.43 -0.59
C PRO A 35 2.22 -13.94 -0.89
N MET A 36 1.69 -14.71 0.07
CA MET A 36 1.52 -16.16 -0.02
C MET A 36 0.06 -16.53 0.17
N THR A 37 -0.44 -17.48 -0.59
CA THR A 37 -1.72 -18.12 -0.33
C THR A 37 -1.56 -19.10 0.82
N LEU A 38 -2.39 -18.94 1.85
CA LEU A 38 -2.41 -19.76 3.05
C LEU A 38 -3.41 -20.92 2.91
N PRO A 39 -3.33 -21.98 3.75
CA PRO A 39 -4.28 -23.08 3.72
C PRO A 39 -5.75 -22.68 3.94
N SER A 40 -5.98 -21.51 4.56
CA SER A 40 -7.30 -20.89 4.71
C SER A 40 -7.80 -20.17 3.46
N ASP A 41 -7.09 -20.28 2.35
CA ASP A 41 -7.36 -19.56 1.09
C ASP A 41 -7.32 -18.02 1.24
N SER A 42 -6.71 -17.53 2.29
CA SER A 42 -6.36 -16.13 2.50
C SER A 42 -4.94 -15.85 1.99
N VAL A 43 -4.63 -14.57 1.75
CA VAL A 43 -3.31 -14.16 1.29
C VAL A 43 -2.68 -13.25 2.36
N ALA A 44 -1.41 -13.49 2.67
CA ALA A 44 -0.67 -12.65 3.60
C ALA A 44 0.82 -12.53 3.19
N PRO A 45 1.50 -11.40 3.52
CA PRO A 45 2.93 -11.30 3.34
C PRO A 45 3.65 -12.28 4.29
N MET A 46 4.47 -13.15 3.72
CA MET A 46 5.23 -14.16 4.45
C MET A 46 6.71 -14.09 4.10
N LEU A 47 7.55 -14.41 5.07
CA LEU A 47 9.00 -14.58 4.84
C LEU A 47 9.25 -16.01 4.36
N VAL A 48 9.80 -16.13 3.17
CA VAL A 48 10.12 -17.41 2.51
C VAL A 48 11.64 -17.55 2.41
N THR A 49 12.18 -18.64 2.95
CA THR A 49 13.61 -19.00 2.90
C THR A 49 13.88 -20.26 2.06
N ASP A 50 12.81 -20.97 1.70
CA ASP A 50 12.88 -22.14 0.82
C ASP A 50 12.24 -21.82 -0.54
N ALA A 51 13.01 -21.89 -1.61
CA ALA A 51 12.55 -21.62 -2.97
C ALA A 51 11.38 -22.53 -3.41
N ALA A 52 11.25 -23.73 -2.86
CA ALA A 52 10.14 -24.64 -3.16
C ALA A 52 8.80 -24.07 -2.65
N ALA A 53 8.79 -23.34 -1.54
CA ALA A 53 7.58 -22.74 -1.01
C ALA A 53 6.99 -21.63 -1.90
N LEU A 54 7.77 -21.08 -2.84
CA LEU A 54 7.31 -20.06 -3.79
C LEU A 54 6.22 -20.54 -4.75
N GLU A 55 5.93 -21.82 -4.81
CA GLU A 55 4.76 -22.33 -5.53
C GLU A 55 3.42 -21.82 -4.97
N GLN A 56 3.43 -21.41 -3.70
CA GLN A 56 2.27 -20.82 -3.02
C GLN A 56 2.32 -19.28 -3.01
N ALA A 57 3.38 -18.68 -3.56
CA ALA A 57 3.47 -17.22 -3.67
C ALA A 57 2.42 -16.69 -4.64
N ASP A 58 1.66 -15.69 -4.22
CA ASP A 58 0.65 -15.03 -5.06
C ASP A 58 0.74 -13.50 -4.96
N PRO A 59 1.77 -12.91 -5.58
CA PRO A 59 1.92 -11.46 -5.64
C PRO A 59 0.88 -10.78 -6.56
N LEU A 60 0.17 -11.57 -7.39
CA LEU A 60 -0.89 -11.07 -8.27
C LEU A 60 -2.25 -10.99 -7.56
N ALA A 61 -2.45 -11.69 -6.44
CA ALA A 61 -3.71 -11.66 -5.71
C ALA A 61 -4.14 -10.21 -5.42
N PRO A 62 -5.30 -9.75 -5.93
CA PRO A 62 -5.72 -8.36 -5.80
C PRO A 62 -6.33 -8.09 -4.41
N VAL A 63 -5.58 -8.35 -3.36
CA VAL A 63 -5.95 -8.15 -1.96
C VAL A 63 -4.75 -7.64 -1.16
N LEU A 64 -5.00 -6.79 -0.17
CA LEU A 64 -3.97 -6.21 0.67
C LEU A 64 -4.41 -6.26 2.15
N PRO A 65 -4.27 -7.41 2.82
CA PRO A 65 -4.71 -7.57 4.21
C PRO A 65 -3.80 -6.82 5.21
N ILE A 66 -2.52 -6.71 4.87
CA ILE A 66 -1.50 -5.97 5.63
C ILE A 66 -0.58 -5.28 4.63
N ASN A 67 -0.20 -4.05 4.91
CA ASN A 67 0.80 -3.35 4.08
C ASN A 67 2.19 -3.98 4.32
N GLY A 68 2.83 -4.45 3.25
CA GLY A 68 4.11 -5.17 3.30
C GLY A 68 5.26 -4.35 3.87
N ALA A 69 5.21 -3.01 3.77
CA ALA A 69 6.21 -2.14 4.39
C ALA A 69 6.26 -2.30 5.91
N ARG A 70 5.11 -2.61 6.55
CA ARG A 70 5.06 -2.87 7.98
C ARG A 70 5.78 -4.17 8.35
N ALA A 71 5.58 -5.24 7.57
CA ALA A 71 6.31 -6.50 7.74
C ALA A 71 7.82 -6.30 7.49
N ALA A 72 8.17 -5.57 6.43
CA ALA A 72 9.54 -5.21 6.11
C ALA A 72 10.23 -4.45 7.24
N SER A 73 9.54 -3.49 7.87
CA SER A 73 10.07 -2.75 9.03
C SER A 73 10.43 -3.70 10.18
N GLN A 74 9.57 -4.63 10.52
CA GLN A 74 9.84 -5.61 11.58
C GLN A 74 11.03 -6.51 11.26
N LEU A 75 11.15 -6.95 9.99
CA LEU A 75 12.22 -7.82 9.55
C LEU A 75 13.58 -7.10 9.49
N THR A 76 13.63 -5.86 9.02
CA THR A 76 14.88 -5.13 8.78
C THR A 76 15.43 -4.41 10.01
N MET A 77 14.61 -4.14 11.02
CA MET A 77 15.08 -3.54 12.29
C MET A 77 15.90 -4.51 13.16
N THR A 78 15.70 -5.80 13.02
CA THR A 78 16.60 -6.82 13.54
C THR A 78 17.74 -6.99 12.55
N SER A 79 18.99 -7.08 13.02
CA SER A 79 20.18 -7.19 12.15
C SER A 79 20.12 -8.44 11.26
N HIS A 80 19.54 -8.31 10.07
CA HIS A 80 19.61 -9.36 9.06
C HIS A 80 20.97 -9.31 8.36
N LYS A 81 21.72 -10.41 8.46
CA LYS A 81 22.93 -10.63 7.68
C LYS A 81 22.63 -11.16 6.28
N GLU A 82 21.40 -11.61 6.06
CA GLU A 82 20.97 -12.24 4.81
C GLU A 82 20.38 -11.21 3.85
N LYS A 83 20.50 -11.49 2.56
CA LYS A 83 19.92 -10.65 1.51
C LYS A 83 18.42 -10.89 1.42
N LEU A 84 17.63 -9.90 1.80
CA LEU A 84 16.17 -9.94 1.82
C LEU A 84 15.58 -9.31 0.55
N GLY A 85 14.88 -10.08 -0.26
CA GLY A 85 14.03 -9.55 -1.32
C GLY A 85 12.61 -9.23 -0.78
N MET A 86 12.02 -8.14 -1.22
CA MET A 86 10.69 -7.71 -0.80
C MET A 86 9.84 -7.46 -2.03
N VAL A 87 8.80 -8.29 -2.24
CA VAL A 87 7.86 -8.14 -3.35
C VAL A 87 6.70 -7.25 -2.89
N LEU A 88 6.66 -6.03 -3.43
CA LEU A 88 5.80 -4.95 -2.93
C LEU A 88 5.09 -4.23 -4.08
N ARG A 89 3.88 -3.75 -3.81
CA ARG A 89 3.16 -2.82 -4.68
C ARG A 89 3.62 -1.38 -4.45
N SER A 90 3.28 -0.48 -5.35
CA SER A 90 3.69 0.93 -5.27
C SER A 90 3.38 1.60 -3.92
N CYS A 91 2.18 1.45 -3.38
CA CYS A 91 1.83 2.05 -2.09
C CYS A 91 2.62 1.45 -0.91
N GLU A 92 3.06 0.18 -1.02
CA GLU A 92 3.90 -0.48 -0.03
C GLU A 92 5.35 0.00 -0.15
N ILE A 93 5.87 0.15 -1.38
CA ILE A 93 7.20 0.71 -1.65
C ILE A 93 7.28 2.14 -1.11
N ARG A 94 6.29 2.97 -1.43
CA ARG A 94 6.26 4.35 -0.95
C ARG A 94 6.20 4.43 0.59
N ALA A 95 5.42 3.57 1.23
CA ALA A 95 5.41 3.49 2.69
C ALA A 95 6.76 3.00 3.25
N LEU A 96 7.42 2.07 2.56
CA LEU A 96 8.76 1.59 2.94
C LEU A 96 9.79 2.73 2.89
N VAL A 97 9.78 3.54 1.82
CA VAL A 97 10.64 4.71 1.67
C VAL A 97 10.42 5.71 2.81
N GLU A 98 9.17 6.03 3.16
CA GLU A 98 8.87 6.89 4.31
C GLU A 98 9.41 6.30 5.62
N LEU A 99 9.27 4.98 5.84
CA LEU A 99 9.82 4.31 7.01
C LEU A 99 11.36 4.33 7.06
N VAL A 100 12.04 4.31 5.91
CA VAL A 100 13.49 4.51 5.85
C VAL A 100 13.86 5.91 6.33
N LYS A 101 13.18 6.95 5.83
CA LYS A 101 13.38 8.34 6.26
C LYS A 101 13.16 8.50 7.77
N PHE A 102 12.17 7.81 8.32
CA PHE A 102 11.92 7.77 9.77
C PHE A 102 12.82 6.80 10.54
N GLN A 103 13.84 6.22 9.91
CA GLN A 103 14.79 5.28 10.52
C GLN A 103 14.12 4.01 11.12
N GLN A 104 13.00 3.62 10.55
CA GLN A 104 12.24 2.42 10.95
C GLN A 104 12.48 1.22 10.02
N VAL A 105 13.27 1.40 8.97
CA VAL A 105 13.68 0.37 8.02
C VAL A 105 15.15 0.57 7.67
N LYS A 106 15.89 -0.52 7.54
CA LYS A 106 17.26 -0.56 7.03
C LYS A 106 17.28 -1.34 5.73
N LEU A 107 17.86 -0.73 4.68
CA LEU A 107 17.92 -1.34 3.34
C LEU A 107 19.30 -1.95 3.02
N ASP A 108 20.24 -2.03 3.95
CA ASP A 108 21.63 -2.46 3.72
C ASP A 108 21.73 -3.84 3.11
N ASN A 109 20.91 -4.73 3.13
CA ASN A 109 20.92 -6.02 2.43
C ASN A 109 19.52 -6.33 1.86
N ALA A 110 18.77 -5.28 1.53
CA ALA A 110 17.42 -5.42 1.03
C ALA A 110 17.34 -5.12 -0.47
N LEU A 111 16.54 -5.89 -1.17
CA LEU A 111 16.26 -5.75 -2.59
C LEU A 111 14.74 -5.53 -2.76
N ILE A 112 14.37 -4.37 -3.28
CA ILE A 112 12.97 -4.04 -3.52
C ILE A 112 12.58 -4.56 -4.90
N ILE A 113 11.56 -5.41 -4.93
CA ILE A 113 10.94 -5.96 -6.13
C ILE A 113 9.55 -5.34 -6.23
N GLY A 114 9.38 -4.42 -7.16
CA GLY A 114 8.10 -3.77 -7.40
C GLY A 114 7.23 -4.54 -8.38
N ILE A 115 5.93 -4.59 -8.12
CA ILE A 115 4.95 -5.13 -9.07
C ILE A 115 3.88 -4.10 -9.37
N ASP A 116 3.49 -3.95 -10.64
CA ASP A 116 2.38 -3.09 -11.06
C ASP A 116 1.12 -3.46 -10.29
N CYS A 117 0.43 -2.45 -9.76
CA CYS A 117 -0.78 -2.65 -8.96
C CYS A 117 -2.05 -2.43 -9.79
N LEU A 118 -2.72 -3.52 -10.08
CA LEU A 118 -3.98 -3.49 -10.83
C LEU A 118 -5.19 -3.06 -9.98
N GLY A 119 -4.98 -2.80 -8.70
CA GLY A 119 -6.01 -2.52 -7.71
C GLY A 119 -6.18 -3.70 -6.75
N THR A 120 -6.87 -3.44 -5.63
CA THR A 120 -7.18 -4.50 -4.66
C THR A 120 -8.63 -4.39 -4.19
N TYR A 121 -9.19 -5.53 -3.83
CA TYR A 121 -10.52 -5.67 -3.26
C TYR A 121 -10.46 -5.71 -1.73
N PRO A 122 -11.55 -5.39 -1.04
CA PRO A 122 -11.70 -5.71 0.39
C PRO A 122 -11.45 -7.20 0.65
N VAL A 123 -10.86 -7.53 1.80
CA VAL A 123 -10.53 -8.92 2.16
C VAL A 123 -11.77 -9.83 2.09
N THR A 124 -12.91 -9.34 2.59
CA THR A 124 -14.18 -10.07 2.56
C THR A 124 -14.68 -10.33 1.14
N GLY A 125 -14.57 -9.33 0.25
CA GLY A 125 -14.92 -9.47 -1.16
C GLY A 125 -14.04 -10.49 -1.88
N TRP A 126 -12.72 -10.43 -1.65
CA TRP A 126 -11.78 -11.40 -2.21
C TRP A 126 -12.05 -12.84 -1.71
N GLN A 127 -12.34 -13.00 -0.42
CA GLN A 127 -12.68 -14.32 0.13
C GLN A 127 -13.99 -14.88 -0.41
N ALA A 128 -14.94 -14.02 -0.70
CA ALA A 128 -16.25 -14.41 -1.27
C ALA A 128 -16.22 -14.65 -2.78
N ALA A 129 -15.14 -14.31 -3.47
CA ALA A 129 -15.02 -14.48 -4.92
C ALA A 129 -15.12 -15.95 -5.32
N GLY A 130 -16.03 -16.28 -6.25
CA GLY A 130 -16.28 -17.65 -6.69
C GLY A 130 -15.12 -18.27 -7.47
N SER A 131 -14.40 -17.47 -8.27
CA SER A 131 -13.21 -17.88 -9.00
C SER A 131 -12.15 -16.80 -8.95
N LYS A 132 -11.17 -16.97 -8.09
CA LYS A 132 -10.04 -16.04 -7.92
C LYS A 132 -9.22 -15.90 -9.20
N GLN A 133 -9.05 -16.98 -9.94
CA GLN A 133 -8.32 -16.97 -11.21
C GLN A 133 -9.02 -16.07 -12.24
N GLN A 134 -10.34 -16.16 -12.38
CA GLN A 134 -11.09 -15.30 -13.31
C GLN A 134 -11.00 -13.82 -12.94
N VAL A 135 -10.98 -13.49 -11.64
CA VAL A 135 -10.78 -12.12 -11.18
C VAL A 135 -9.41 -11.60 -11.62
N VAL A 136 -8.35 -12.37 -11.41
CA VAL A 136 -6.99 -11.99 -11.80
C VAL A 136 -6.86 -11.88 -13.32
N ASP A 137 -7.39 -12.85 -14.06
CA ASP A 137 -7.35 -12.84 -15.53
C ASP A 137 -8.08 -11.63 -16.11
N GLY A 138 -9.24 -11.28 -15.56
CA GLY A 138 -9.99 -10.08 -15.97
C GLY A 138 -9.19 -8.79 -15.73
N LEU A 139 -8.48 -8.69 -14.62
CA LEU A 139 -7.60 -7.55 -14.33
C LEU A 139 -6.40 -7.50 -15.29
N LEU A 140 -5.80 -8.65 -15.63
CA LEU A 140 -4.68 -8.72 -16.58
C LEU A 140 -5.11 -8.30 -17.98
N VAL A 141 -6.31 -8.68 -18.41
CA VAL A 141 -6.88 -8.24 -19.70
C VAL A 141 -7.07 -6.71 -19.71
N GLY A 142 -7.68 -6.13 -18.69
CA GLY A 142 -7.84 -4.69 -18.58
C GLY A 142 -6.50 -3.92 -18.47
N ALA A 143 -5.48 -4.56 -17.93
CA ALA A 143 -4.16 -3.96 -17.78
C ALA A 143 -3.46 -3.68 -19.13
N VAL A 144 -3.79 -4.42 -20.19
CA VAL A 144 -3.21 -4.21 -21.53
C VAL A 144 -3.48 -2.78 -22.02
N THR A 145 -4.67 -2.26 -21.80
CA THR A 145 -5.08 -0.90 -22.21
C THR A 145 -4.99 0.12 -21.07
N GLY A 146 -4.85 -0.33 -19.84
CA GLY A 146 -4.95 0.51 -18.64
C GLY A 146 -6.39 0.77 -18.18
N GLU A 147 -7.39 0.18 -18.85
CA GLU A 147 -8.82 0.28 -18.49
C GLU A 147 -9.20 -0.81 -17.49
N LEU A 148 -8.83 -0.60 -16.24
CA LEU A 148 -9.11 -1.56 -15.17
C LEU A 148 -10.53 -1.38 -14.64
N GLN A 149 -11.35 -2.42 -14.77
CA GLN A 149 -12.69 -2.50 -14.21
C GLN A 149 -12.71 -3.55 -13.08
N PRO A 150 -13.49 -3.33 -12.01
CA PRO A 150 -13.69 -4.37 -11.01
C PRO A 150 -14.40 -5.57 -11.64
N PHE A 151 -14.10 -6.76 -11.11
CA PHE A 151 -14.78 -7.98 -11.54
C PHE A 151 -16.27 -7.91 -11.16
N ASP A 152 -17.12 -8.54 -11.95
CA ASP A 152 -18.58 -8.48 -11.81
C ASP A 152 -19.05 -8.75 -10.38
N GLY A 153 -19.86 -7.84 -9.84
CA GLY A 153 -20.36 -7.89 -8.46
C GLY A 153 -19.33 -7.54 -7.37
N MET A 154 -18.10 -7.13 -7.72
CA MET A 154 -17.07 -6.70 -6.78
C MET A 154 -16.77 -5.20 -6.96
N GLU A 155 -16.23 -4.59 -5.92
CA GLU A 155 -15.74 -3.20 -5.96
C GLU A 155 -14.29 -3.12 -5.47
N PHE A 156 -13.47 -2.31 -6.15
CA PHE A 156 -12.14 -2.00 -5.62
C PHE A 156 -12.25 -1.23 -4.31
N ARG A 157 -11.26 -1.41 -3.44
CA ARG A 157 -11.11 -0.55 -2.25
C ARG A 157 -11.10 0.92 -2.66
N ALA A 158 -11.75 1.78 -1.90
CA ALA A 158 -11.82 3.22 -2.19
C ALA A 158 -10.43 3.84 -2.43
N ALA A 159 -9.43 3.43 -1.65
CA ALA A 159 -8.05 3.87 -1.83
C ALA A 159 -7.45 3.46 -3.20
N CYS A 160 -7.84 2.30 -3.75
CA CYS A 160 -7.36 1.83 -5.05
C CYS A 160 -8.06 2.54 -6.21
N GLN A 161 -9.34 2.89 -6.04
CA GLN A 161 -10.07 3.70 -7.01
C GLN A 161 -9.46 5.11 -7.19
N MET A 162 -8.84 5.64 -6.12
CA MET A 162 -8.23 6.98 -6.08
C MET A 162 -6.70 6.95 -6.15
N CYS A 163 -6.06 5.84 -6.56
CA CYS A 163 -4.61 5.70 -6.51
C CYS A 163 -3.95 6.22 -7.79
N GLU A 164 -3.41 7.41 -7.75
CA GLU A 164 -2.67 8.05 -8.84
C GLU A 164 -1.26 7.49 -9.07
N GLN A 165 -0.78 6.60 -8.22
CA GLN A 165 0.56 6.01 -8.33
C GLN A 165 0.49 4.48 -8.28
N PRO A 166 -0.10 3.82 -9.28
CA PRO A 166 -0.26 2.37 -9.30
C PRO A 166 1.03 1.60 -9.67
N LEU A 167 1.99 2.27 -10.30
CA LEU A 167 3.21 1.66 -10.80
C LEU A 167 4.37 1.87 -9.83
N PRO A 168 5.27 0.87 -9.65
CA PRO A 168 6.50 1.03 -8.90
C PRO A 168 7.46 1.99 -9.62
N GLU A 169 7.94 2.99 -8.90
CA GLU A 169 8.87 4.01 -9.42
C GLU A 169 10.04 4.22 -8.44
N GLY A 170 11.11 4.85 -8.94
CA GLY A 170 12.29 5.25 -8.19
C GLY A 170 13.49 4.31 -8.38
N ASP A 171 14.69 4.88 -8.20
CA ASP A 171 15.97 4.18 -8.40
C ASP A 171 16.25 3.12 -7.31
N HIS A 172 15.49 3.17 -6.23
CA HIS A 172 15.56 2.20 -5.14
C HIS A 172 14.86 0.86 -5.47
N VAL A 173 14.08 0.79 -6.55
CA VAL A 173 13.44 -0.45 -7.02
C VAL A 173 14.45 -1.22 -7.89
N ALA A 174 14.91 -2.37 -7.41
CA ALA A 174 15.91 -3.17 -8.10
C ALA A 174 15.35 -4.04 -9.24
N LEU A 175 14.08 -4.43 -9.13
CA LEU A 175 13.33 -5.14 -10.17
C LEU A 175 11.90 -4.61 -10.19
N THR A 176 11.41 -4.19 -11.35
CA THR A 176 10.00 -3.93 -11.61
C THR A 176 9.41 -5.05 -12.45
N ILE A 177 8.31 -5.63 -12.00
CA ILE A 177 7.47 -6.59 -12.73
C ILE A 177 6.26 -5.82 -13.25
N GLY A 178 6.28 -5.50 -14.53
CA GLY A 178 5.26 -4.70 -15.20
C GLY A 178 4.18 -5.56 -15.83
N LEU A 179 2.93 -5.16 -15.60
CA LEU A 179 1.73 -5.81 -16.11
C LEU A 179 0.88 -4.85 -16.95
N VAL A 180 0.97 -3.55 -16.69
CA VAL A 180 0.20 -2.51 -17.36
C VAL A 180 0.83 -2.19 -18.72
N GLY A 181 0.01 -2.17 -19.78
CA GLY A 181 0.46 -1.88 -21.14
C GLY A 181 1.38 -2.97 -21.72
N VAL A 182 1.22 -4.19 -21.23
CA VAL A 182 1.96 -5.39 -21.71
C VAL A 182 0.97 -6.31 -22.39
N GLU A 183 1.36 -6.87 -23.54
CA GLU A 183 0.49 -7.78 -24.28
C GLU A 183 0.15 -9.03 -23.47
N THR A 184 -1.03 -9.59 -23.72
CA THR A 184 -1.42 -10.86 -23.12
C THR A 184 -0.40 -11.96 -23.50
N GLY A 185 0.10 -12.66 -22.50
CA GLY A 185 1.14 -13.68 -22.71
C GLY A 185 2.56 -13.17 -22.43
N GLN A 186 2.72 -11.94 -21.96
CA GLN A 186 4.01 -11.35 -21.66
C GLN A 186 4.05 -10.67 -20.29
N VAL A 187 5.25 -10.47 -19.74
CA VAL A 187 5.55 -9.63 -18.60
C VAL A 187 6.70 -8.67 -18.95
N TYR A 188 6.57 -7.42 -18.56
CA TYR A 188 7.66 -6.45 -18.67
C TYR A 188 8.54 -6.49 -17.43
N LEU A 189 9.84 -6.42 -17.62
CA LEU A 189 10.84 -6.41 -16.56
C LEU A 189 11.77 -5.20 -16.74
N LYS A 190 11.95 -4.44 -15.66
CA LYS A 190 12.99 -3.41 -15.56
C LYS A 190 13.85 -3.75 -14.36
N ALA A 191 15.10 -4.06 -14.59
CA ALA A 191 15.96 -4.63 -13.57
C ALA A 191 17.31 -3.90 -13.49
N ARG A 192 17.85 -3.81 -12.28
CA ARG A 192 19.25 -3.45 -12.06
C ARG A 192 20.16 -4.50 -12.70
N ASP A 193 21.35 -4.11 -13.13
CA ASP A 193 22.21 -4.92 -13.98
C ASP A 193 22.56 -6.29 -13.37
N ASP A 194 22.83 -6.35 -12.07
CA ASP A 194 23.09 -7.60 -11.34
C ASP A 194 21.86 -8.54 -11.32
N VAL A 195 20.68 -7.97 -11.12
CA VAL A 195 19.40 -8.70 -11.14
C VAL A 195 19.08 -9.18 -12.56
N ALA A 196 19.24 -8.30 -13.54
CA ALA A 196 19.02 -8.62 -14.95
C ALA A 196 19.92 -9.76 -15.43
N GLN A 197 21.19 -9.75 -15.05
CA GLN A 197 22.13 -10.83 -15.36
C GLN A 197 21.71 -12.16 -14.72
N ALA A 198 21.29 -12.13 -13.46
CA ALA A 198 20.82 -13.33 -12.75
C ALA A 198 19.56 -13.93 -13.42
N LEU A 199 18.66 -13.09 -13.88
CA LEU A 199 17.43 -13.49 -14.57
C LEU A 199 17.64 -13.84 -16.05
N GLY A 200 18.82 -13.56 -16.62
CA GLY A 200 19.07 -13.71 -18.05
C GLY A 200 18.17 -12.78 -18.89
N LEU A 201 17.91 -11.58 -18.38
CA LEU A 201 17.03 -10.60 -19.06
C LEU A 201 17.74 -10.03 -20.28
N THR A 202 17.09 -10.14 -21.43
CA THR A 202 17.54 -9.54 -22.68
C THR A 202 16.98 -8.12 -22.80
N ALA A 203 17.84 -7.16 -23.18
CA ALA A 203 17.45 -5.77 -23.43
C ALA A 203 16.71 -5.68 -24.78
N ASN A 204 15.40 -5.95 -24.77
CA ASN A 204 14.52 -5.82 -25.94
C ASN A 204 13.54 -4.64 -25.85
N GLY A 205 13.71 -3.80 -24.83
CA GLY A 205 13.04 -2.51 -24.69
C GLY A 205 11.76 -2.55 -23.87
N THR A 206 11.12 -1.39 -23.82
CA THR A 206 9.85 -1.16 -23.12
C THR A 206 8.69 -1.39 -24.10
N PRO A 207 7.58 -2.04 -23.68
CA PRO A 207 6.41 -2.22 -24.53
C PRO A 207 5.85 -0.86 -25.02
N ALA A 208 5.58 -0.75 -26.30
CA ALA A 208 5.12 0.51 -26.90
C ALA A 208 3.82 1.06 -26.28
N ALA A 209 2.92 0.18 -25.84
CA ALA A 209 1.66 0.54 -25.22
C ALA A 209 1.76 0.95 -23.73
N ARG A 210 2.90 0.66 -23.06
CA ARG A 210 3.03 0.81 -21.60
C ARG A 210 2.79 2.24 -21.12
N ALA A 211 3.37 3.23 -21.80
CA ALA A 211 3.20 4.63 -21.39
C ALA A 211 1.74 5.10 -21.52
N ALA A 212 1.09 4.77 -22.64
CA ALA A 212 -0.31 5.14 -22.88
C ALA A 212 -1.28 4.44 -21.93
N ALA A 213 -1.08 3.14 -21.67
CA ALA A 213 -1.90 2.39 -20.75
C ALA A 213 -1.72 2.88 -19.30
N ALA A 214 -0.49 3.20 -18.90
CA ALA A 214 -0.20 3.79 -17.59
C ALA A 214 -0.92 5.14 -17.42
N GLU A 215 -0.84 6.01 -18.43
CA GLU A 215 -1.52 7.31 -18.43
C GLU A 215 -3.05 7.17 -18.34
N THR A 216 -3.63 6.24 -19.10
CA THR A 216 -5.06 5.92 -19.03
C THR A 216 -5.48 5.53 -17.62
N LEU A 217 -4.75 4.60 -16.99
CA LEU A 217 -5.02 4.14 -15.64
C LEU A 217 -4.86 5.26 -14.60
N ILE A 218 -3.77 6.01 -14.67
CA ILE A 218 -3.47 7.10 -13.73
C ILE A 218 -4.50 8.22 -13.87
N SER A 219 -4.85 8.59 -15.10
CA SER A 219 -5.84 9.65 -15.37
C SER A 219 -7.22 9.27 -14.80
N ALA A 220 -7.70 8.05 -15.06
CA ALA A 220 -8.99 7.58 -14.54
C ALA A 220 -9.03 7.62 -13.00
N ARG A 221 -7.97 7.14 -12.34
CA ARG A 221 -7.88 7.13 -10.88
C ARG A 221 -7.69 8.52 -10.27
N SER A 222 -6.97 9.40 -10.96
CA SER A 222 -6.81 10.80 -10.55
C SER A 222 -8.15 11.55 -10.63
N GLN A 223 -8.93 11.35 -11.68
CA GLN A 223 -10.27 11.91 -11.80
C GLN A 223 -11.20 11.41 -10.67
N ALA A 224 -11.17 10.12 -10.37
CA ALA A 224 -11.94 9.56 -9.26
C ALA A 224 -11.51 10.13 -7.91
N ARG A 225 -10.19 10.33 -7.69
CA ARG A 225 -9.63 11.00 -6.50
C ARG A 225 -10.15 12.43 -6.39
N ASP A 226 -10.04 13.20 -7.45
CA ASP A 226 -10.41 14.62 -7.45
C ASP A 226 -11.91 14.79 -7.17
N ALA A 227 -12.76 13.93 -7.75
CA ALA A 227 -14.19 13.88 -7.48
C ALA A 227 -14.48 13.55 -6.01
N ALA A 228 -13.84 12.50 -5.47
CA ALA A 228 -14.01 12.10 -4.07
C ALA A 228 -13.55 13.19 -3.08
N PHE A 229 -12.46 13.90 -3.40
CA PHE A 229 -11.97 15.00 -2.56
C PHE A 229 -12.86 16.25 -2.66
N ALA A 230 -13.42 16.54 -3.83
CA ALA A 230 -14.39 17.62 -4.00
C ALA A 230 -15.64 17.35 -3.17
N GLU A 231 -16.22 16.16 -3.28
CA GLU A 231 -17.36 15.72 -2.47
C GLU A 231 -17.08 15.79 -0.96
N TYR A 232 -15.91 15.29 -0.54
CA TYR A 232 -15.50 15.37 0.86
C TYR A 232 -15.43 16.82 1.35
N ARG A 233 -14.82 17.73 0.60
CA ARG A 233 -14.67 19.14 0.97
C ARG A 233 -15.99 19.89 1.01
N GLU A 234 -16.93 19.53 0.13
CA GLU A 234 -18.29 20.08 0.16
C GLU A 234 -19.05 19.61 1.41
N ARG A 235 -18.93 18.34 1.78
CA ARG A 235 -19.59 17.75 2.94
C ARG A 235 -18.94 18.17 4.26
N VAL A 236 -17.60 18.28 4.30
CA VAL A 236 -16.83 18.60 5.51
C VAL A 236 -16.23 20.01 5.40
N HIS A 237 -17.01 21.02 5.74
CA HIS A 237 -16.65 22.43 5.61
C HIS A 237 -16.67 23.20 6.94
N SER A 238 -16.99 22.54 8.05
CA SER A 238 -17.08 23.12 9.40
C SER A 238 -16.58 22.14 10.46
N MET A 239 -16.35 22.65 11.69
CA MET A 239 -16.00 21.80 12.82
C MET A 239 -17.11 20.79 13.13
N ASP A 240 -18.37 21.19 13.02
CA ASP A 240 -19.51 20.30 13.30
C ASP A 240 -19.58 19.16 12.27
N SER A 241 -19.37 19.45 10.98
CA SER A 241 -19.33 18.41 9.95
C SER A 241 -18.12 17.48 10.10
N LEU A 242 -16.97 17.99 10.55
CA LEU A 242 -15.81 17.15 10.88
C LEU A 242 -16.09 16.24 12.09
N LEU A 243 -16.75 16.75 13.11
CA LEU A 243 -17.19 15.95 14.26
C LEU A 243 -18.15 14.84 13.83
N GLN A 244 -19.04 15.14 12.89
CA GLN A 244 -19.98 14.17 12.33
C GLN A 244 -19.26 13.01 11.64
N GLU A 245 -18.18 13.27 10.90
CA GLU A 245 -17.36 12.21 10.25
C GLU A 245 -16.84 11.17 11.23
N PHE A 246 -16.50 11.58 12.45
CA PHE A 246 -15.96 10.70 13.48
C PHE A 246 -16.96 10.30 14.56
N SER A 247 -18.23 10.66 14.41
CA SER A 247 -19.25 10.49 15.45
C SER A 247 -19.49 9.03 15.85
N THR A 248 -19.32 8.09 14.92
CA THR A 248 -19.47 6.64 15.13
C THR A 248 -18.21 5.96 15.66
N CYS A 249 -17.11 6.70 15.83
CA CYS A 249 -15.82 6.11 16.22
C CYS A 249 -15.88 5.48 17.63
N ILE A 250 -15.58 4.20 17.72
CA ILE A 250 -15.52 3.43 18.98
C ILE A 250 -14.13 3.43 19.61
N ARG A 251 -13.16 4.17 19.07
CA ARG A 251 -11.76 4.23 19.55
C ARG A 251 -11.04 2.89 19.64
N CYS A 252 -11.30 1.98 18.72
CA CYS A 252 -10.62 0.68 18.67
C CYS A 252 -9.14 0.77 18.28
N HIS A 253 -8.69 1.91 17.78
CA HIS A 253 -7.33 2.20 17.32
C HIS A 253 -6.83 1.32 16.15
N ASN A 254 -7.68 0.52 15.51
CA ASN A 254 -7.30 -0.32 14.36
C ASN A 254 -6.68 0.50 13.22
N CYS A 255 -7.24 1.67 12.92
CA CYS A 255 -6.70 2.57 11.90
C CYS A 255 -5.27 3.06 12.21
N MET A 256 -4.89 3.16 13.49
CA MET A 256 -3.53 3.47 13.92
C MET A 256 -2.62 2.24 13.81
N THR A 257 -3.11 1.09 14.29
CA THR A 257 -2.36 -0.15 14.34
C THR A 257 -1.99 -0.67 12.95
N ASN A 258 -2.87 -0.46 11.95
CA ASN A 258 -2.66 -0.95 10.59
C ASN A 258 -2.03 0.09 9.64
N CYS A 259 -1.87 1.34 10.07
CA CYS A 259 -1.16 2.33 9.27
C CYS A 259 0.35 1.99 9.20
N PRO A 260 0.94 1.79 8.01
CA PRO A 260 2.34 1.41 7.90
C PRO A 260 3.29 2.46 8.47
N ILE A 261 2.97 3.73 8.32
CA ILE A 261 3.80 4.86 8.76
C ILE A 261 3.49 5.32 10.19
N CYS A 262 2.56 4.69 10.92
CA CYS A 262 2.32 4.93 12.34
C CYS A 262 3.20 4.01 13.19
N TYR A 263 4.46 4.38 13.35
CA TYR A 263 5.53 3.54 13.90
C TYR A 263 5.84 3.76 15.39
N CYS A 264 5.24 4.76 16.05
CA CYS A 264 5.53 5.08 17.44
C CYS A 264 5.36 3.85 18.34
N ARG A 265 6.42 3.48 19.07
CA ARG A 265 6.40 2.38 20.05
C ARG A 265 5.62 2.78 21.29
N GLU A 266 5.82 4.02 21.74
CA GLU A 266 5.09 4.65 22.83
C GLU A 266 4.19 5.74 22.25
N CYS A 267 2.90 5.56 22.39
CA CYS A 267 1.89 6.50 21.90
C CYS A 267 0.97 6.87 23.04
N ILE A 268 0.74 8.16 23.25
CA ILE A 268 -0.12 8.67 24.31
C ILE A 268 -1.51 8.00 24.33
N PHE A 269 -2.06 7.68 23.13
CA PHE A 269 -3.35 7.00 23.00
C PHE A 269 -3.32 5.51 23.38
N ARG A 270 -2.16 4.96 23.74
CA ARG A 270 -1.96 3.61 24.28
C ARG A 270 -1.49 3.64 25.74
N THR A 271 -1.56 4.79 26.38
CA THR A 271 -1.21 4.95 27.80
C THR A 271 -2.48 5.01 28.65
N PRO A 272 -2.37 4.76 29.96
CA PRO A 272 -3.50 4.89 30.90
C PRO A 272 -4.18 6.27 30.92
N THR A 273 -3.55 7.31 30.36
CA THR A 273 -4.10 8.67 30.26
C THR A 273 -5.48 8.70 29.57
N PHE A 274 -5.69 7.82 28.59
CA PHE A 274 -6.95 7.72 27.85
C PHE A 274 -7.70 6.42 28.10
N GLU A 275 -7.27 5.62 29.07
CA GLU A 275 -8.00 4.46 29.53
C GLU A 275 -9.02 4.89 30.56
N HIS A 276 -10.29 4.70 30.23
CA HIS A 276 -11.40 4.96 31.15
C HIS A 276 -12.15 3.66 31.40
N GLU A 277 -12.48 3.40 32.66
CA GLU A 277 -13.36 2.29 33.01
C GLU A 277 -14.75 2.47 32.36
N SER A 278 -15.35 1.40 31.89
CA SER A 278 -16.66 1.41 31.21
C SER A 278 -17.74 2.12 32.05
N GLN A 279 -17.68 1.97 33.35
CA GLN A 279 -18.57 2.64 34.30
C GLN A 279 -18.55 4.16 34.20
N LEU A 280 -17.41 4.76 33.84
CA LEU A 280 -17.29 6.22 33.71
C LEU A 280 -18.10 6.73 32.52
N PHE A 281 -18.15 5.98 31.41
CA PHE A 281 -18.96 6.34 30.25
C PHE A 281 -20.46 6.31 30.58
N TYR A 282 -20.92 5.34 31.34
CA TYR A 282 -22.32 5.28 31.80
C TYR A 282 -22.65 6.44 32.74
N GLN A 283 -21.77 6.80 33.66
CA GLN A 283 -21.96 7.96 34.53
C GLN A 283 -22.04 9.28 33.73
N TRP A 284 -21.24 9.43 32.69
CA TRP A 284 -21.31 10.59 31.79
C TRP A 284 -22.62 10.62 31.02
N ALA A 285 -23.07 9.47 30.51
CA ALA A 285 -24.32 9.35 29.80
C ALA A 285 -25.51 9.69 30.72
N GLU A 286 -25.51 9.20 31.95
CA GLU A 286 -26.55 9.49 32.96
C GLU A 286 -26.63 11.01 33.27
N ARG A 287 -25.48 11.67 33.50
CA ARG A 287 -25.43 13.11 33.75
C ARG A 287 -25.88 13.97 32.58
N LYS A 288 -25.62 13.52 31.37
CA LYS A 288 -25.90 14.28 30.13
C LYS A 288 -27.17 13.85 29.41
N GLY A 289 -27.84 12.82 29.90
CA GLY A 289 -29.04 12.25 29.29
C GLY A 289 -28.84 11.51 27.98
N THR A 290 -27.56 11.30 27.54
CA THR A 290 -27.22 10.63 26.31
C THR A 290 -25.78 10.12 26.32
N VAL A 291 -25.50 9.07 25.54
CA VAL A 291 -24.12 8.68 25.19
C VAL A 291 -23.64 9.61 24.08
N ARG A 292 -22.56 10.33 24.31
CA ARG A 292 -21.94 11.22 23.34
C ARG A 292 -20.64 10.60 22.82
N MET A 293 -20.12 11.14 21.71
CA MET A 293 -18.78 10.81 21.25
C MET A 293 -17.78 10.94 22.39
N LEU A 294 -16.86 9.96 22.50
CA LEU A 294 -15.85 9.93 23.55
C LEU A 294 -14.99 11.20 23.49
N PRO A 295 -14.65 11.82 24.64
CA PRO A 295 -14.06 13.17 24.69
C PRO A 295 -12.76 13.33 23.90
N ASP A 296 -11.97 12.30 23.80
CA ASP A 296 -10.67 12.28 23.13
C ASP A 296 -10.71 11.72 21.69
N THR A 297 -11.89 11.40 21.16
CA THR A 297 -12.01 10.87 19.79
C THR A 297 -11.47 11.83 18.75
N LEU A 298 -11.88 13.10 18.81
CA LEU A 298 -11.41 14.11 17.87
C LEU A 298 -9.91 14.37 18.04
N LEU A 299 -9.44 14.48 19.30
CA LEU A 299 -8.02 14.64 19.60
C LEU A 299 -7.19 13.51 18.99
N PHE A 300 -7.64 12.26 19.10
CA PHE A 300 -6.99 11.11 18.50
C PHE A 300 -6.84 11.23 16.98
N HIS A 301 -7.94 11.58 16.30
CA HIS A 301 -7.92 11.69 14.85
C HIS A 301 -7.11 12.89 14.35
N LEU A 302 -7.22 14.05 15.00
CA LEU A 302 -6.45 15.25 14.63
C LEU A 302 -4.95 15.08 14.90
N THR A 303 -4.56 14.49 16.03
CA THR A 303 -3.15 14.19 16.32
C THR A 303 -2.57 13.25 15.27
N ARG A 304 -3.30 12.17 14.92
CA ARG A 304 -2.85 11.27 13.86
C ARG A 304 -2.78 11.96 12.49
N LEU A 305 -3.78 12.78 12.17
CA LEU A 305 -3.76 13.56 10.94
C LEU A 305 -2.50 14.41 10.86
N ASN A 306 -2.20 15.16 11.90
CA ASN A 306 -1.01 16.02 11.96
C ASN A 306 0.30 15.23 11.80
N HIS A 307 0.41 14.05 12.41
CA HIS A 307 1.61 13.22 12.31
C HIS A 307 1.77 12.53 10.94
N MET A 308 0.67 12.20 10.26
CA MET A 308 0.70 11.33 9.08
C MET A 308 0.48 12.05 7.76
N VAL A 309 -0.10 13.25 7.78
CA VAL A 309 -0.66 13.88 6.58
C VAL A 309 0.37 14.15 5.49
N THR A 310 1.57 14.59 5.85
CA THR A 310 2.65 14.87 4.90
C THR A 310 3.24 13.61 4.29
N SER A 311 3.31 12.50 5.05
CA SER A 311 3.88 11.21 4.62
C SER A 311 2.82 10.16 4.25
N CYS A 312 1.54 10.54 4.16
CA CYS A 312 0.48 9.60 3.82
C CYS A 312 0.54 9.15 2.36
N VAL A 313 0.84 7.88 2.15
CA VAL A 313 0.94 7.26 0.81
C VAL A 313 -0.40 6.83 0.21
N GLY A 314 -1.51 7.04 0.91
CA GLY A 314 -2.84 6.73 0.41
C GLY A 314 -3.19 5.24 0.32
N CYS A 315 -2.53 4.36 1.07
CA CYS A 315 -2.72 2.90 0.97
C CYS A 315 -4.11 2.40 1.44
N GLY A 316 -4.91 3.22 2.13
CA GLY A 316 -6.28 2.91 2.55
C GLY A 316 -6.43 1.94 3.71
N MET A 317 -5.34 1.41 4.29
CA MET A 317 -5.42 0.44 5.39
C MET A 317 -6.25 0.94 6.58
N CYS A 318 -6.21 2.24 6.86
CA CYS A 318 -6.96 2.84 7.96
C CYS A 318 -8.48 2.85 7.75
N THR A 319 -8.94 2.88 6.50
CA THR A 319 -10.37 2.75 6.15
C THR A 319 -10.81 1.30 6.24
N ASP A 320 -10.06 0.39 5.63
CA ASP A 320 -10.46 -1.03 5.52
C ASP A 320 -10.59 -1.74 6.87
N VAL A 321 -9.82 -1.31 7.86
CA VAL A 321 -9.84 -1.91 9.20
C VAL A 321 -10.80 -1.22 10.17
N CYS A 322 -11.54 -0.22 9.69
CA CYS A 322 -12.52 0.49 10.53
C CYS A 322 -13.78 -0.35 10.70
N PRO A 323 -14.11 -0.83 11.91
CA PRO A 323 -15.26 -1.71 12.10
C PRO A 323 -16.61 -0.96 12.07
N VAL A 324 -16.58 0.36 11.94
CA VAL A 324 -17.76 1.25 11.85
C VAL A 324 -17.71 2.11 10.57
N ASP A 325 -16.97 1.65 9.57
CA ASP A 325 -16.94 2.16 8.19
C ASP A 325 -16.63 3.66 8.04
N ILE A 326 -15.81 4.23 8.95
CA ILE A 326 -15.34 5.61 8.79
C ILE A 326 -14.30 5.64 7.66
N SER A 327 -14.49 6.53 6.69
CA SER A 327 -13.59 6.76 5.55
C SER A 327 -12.32 7.52 5.96
N VAL A 328 -11.60 7.02 6.97
CA VAL A 328 -10.40 7.67 7.56
C VAL A 328 -9.37 8.01 6.48
N GLY A 329 -9.17 7.12 5.51
CA GLY A 329 -8.22 7.29 4.41
C GLY A 329 -8.57 8.48 3.51
N THR A 330 -9.85 8.69 3.21
CA THR A 330 -10.32 9.84 2.42
C THR A 330 -10.07 11.15 3.16
N VAL A 331 -10.39 11.20 4.46
CA VAL A 331 -10.11 12.38 5.30
C VAL A 331 -8.62 12.72 5.27
N PHE A 332 -7.77 11.73 5.53
CA PHE A 332 -6.32 11.92 5.59
C PHE A 332 -5.73 12.33 4.24
N ARG A 333 -6.20 11.75 3.15
CA ARG A 333 -5.73 12.09 1.81
C ARG A 333 -6.22 13.46 1.33
N ALA A 334 -7.48 13.80 1.57
CA ALA A 334 -8.03 15.09 1.13
C ALA A 334 -7.37 16.29 1.85
N VAL A 335 -6.93 16.09 3.10
CA VAL A 335 -6.11 17.07 3.84
C VAL A 335 -4.64 16.96 3.39
N GLY A 336 -4.13 15.73 3.25
CA GLY A 336 -2.74 15.45 2.90
C GLY A 336 -2.32 16.01 1.56
N GLU A 337 -3.20 15.94 0.56
CA GLU A 337 -2.92 16.52 -0.76
C GLU A 337 -2.52 18.00 -0.66
N ARG A 338 -3.26 18.81 0.10
CA ARG A 338 -2.94 20.23 0.27
C ARG A 338 -1.61 20.45 1.00
N ALA A 339 -1.35 19.67 2.03
CA ALA A 339 -0.09 19.75 2.76
C ALA A 339 1.09 19.30 1.89
N GLN A 340 0.91 18.20 1.15
CA GLN A 340 1.95 17.66 0.26
C GLN A 340 2.27 18.63 -0.90
N VAL A 341 1.25 19.26 -1.48
CA VAL A 341 1.44 20.31 -2.51
C VAL A 341 2.15 21.54 -1.94
N LEU A 342 1.80 21.98 -0.72
CA LEU A 342 2.44 23.12 -0.06
C LEU A 342 3.96 22.91 0.11
N PHE A 343 4.37 21.68 0.43
CA PHE A 343 5.77 21.34 0.62
C PHE A 343 6.47 20.81 -0.66
N ASP A 344 5.77 20.76 -1.80
CA ASP A 344 6.22 20.06 -3.01
C ASP A 344 6.72 18.63 -2.72
N TYR A 345 6.03 17.94 -1.83
CA TYR A 345 6.43 16.66 -1.32
C TYR A 345 5.51 15.54 -1.81
N HIS A 346 6.13 14.50 -2.39
CA HIS A 346 5.43 13.28 -2.78
C HIS A 346 5.91 12.10 -1.94
N PRO A 347 5.11 11.60 -0.99
CA PRO A 347 5.51 10.52 -0.09
C PRO A 347 6.05 9.30 -0.84
N GLY A 348 7.27 8.91 -0.53
CA GLY A 348 7.92 7.75 -1.13
C GLY A 348 8.56 7.97 -2.49
N ARG A 349 8.68 9.21 -2.99
CA ARG A 349 9.29 9.54 -4.29
C ARG A 349 10.79 9.22 -4.31
N SER A 350 11.51 9.56 -3.26
CA SER A 350 12.96 9.40 -3.17
C SER A 350 13.39 9.04 -1.75
N LEU A 351 14.45 8.25 -1.61
CA LEU A 351 15.09 7.96 -0.32
C LEU A 351 15.91 9.15 0.23
N GLU A 352 16.38 10.03 -0.65
CA GLU A 352 17.26 11.15 -0.32
C GLU A 352 16.50 12.41 0.05
N GLU A 353 15.26 12.54 -0.41
CA GLU A 353 14.40 13.66 -0.11
C GLU A 353 13.93 13.59 1.35
N ALA A 354 14.26 14.60 2.17
CA ALA A 354 13.81 14.64 3.55
C ALA A 354 12.30 14.80 3.66
N ALA A 355 11.68 14.15 4.65
CA ALA A 355 10.27 14.36 4.92
C ALA A 355 10.04 15.76 5.52
N PRO A 356 8.93 16.47 5.18
CA PRO A 356 8.67 17.82 5.66
C PRO A 356 8.69 17.99 7.18
N VAL A 357 8.42 16.92 7.92
CA VAL A 357 8.50 16.92 9.41
C VAL A 357 9.93 16.87 9.95
N GLN A 358 10.93 16.67 9.09
CA GLN A 358 12.35 16.58 9.44
C GLN A 358 13.16 17.83 9.06
N GLU A 359 12.58 18.70 8.25
CA GLU A 359 13.22 19.94 7.80
C GLU A 359 12.51 21.15 8.38
N PHE A 360 13.30 22.11 8.85
CA PHE A 360 12.82 23.44 9.18
C PHE A 360 13.21 24.40 8.06
N ARG A 361 12.24 25.10 7.48
CA ARG A 361 12.45 26.12 6.45
C ARG A 361 12.23 27.49 7.09
N GLU A 362 13.26 28.32 7.12
CA GLU A 362 13.21 29.66 7.74
C GLU A 362 12.49 30.71 6.87
N ASP A 363 12.25 30.42 5.60
CA ASP A 363 11.79 31.39 4.59
C ASP A 363 10.28 31.31 4.27
N GLU A 364 9.50 30.59 5.07
CA GLU A 364 8.05 30.45 4.91
C GLU A 364 7.26 31.07 6.05
#